data_f5e3934eb1183623e468b37dfb59f130
#
_entry.id   f5e3934eb1183623e468b37dfb59f130
#
_cell.length_a   1.000
_cell.length_b   1.000
_cell.length_c   1.000
_cell.angle_alpha   90.00
_cell.angle_beta   90.00
_cell.angle_gamma   90.00
#
_symmetry.space_group_name_H-M   'P 1'
#
loop_
_entity.id
_entity.type
_entity.pdbx_description
1 polymer ?
#
loop_
_entity_poly.entity_id
_entity_poly.type
_entity_poly.pdbx_seq_one_letter_code
_entity_poly.pdbx_strand_id
1 'polypeptide(L)'
;MSNEMISLIPKIIEKYKIKTLDITGGAPELHPEFKNLITSLSTKQIDIIDRCNLTIFFEEGYEDLPQFLAKNKVIVTASLPCYEKNNVDFQRGFGVFEKSINAIKILNDLGYGKKENGLQLNLV
;
A
#
# COMPACT_ATOMS: atom_id res chain seq x y z
N MET A 1 -8.88 -0.37 -13.53
CA MET A 1 -7.93 -1.09 -14.41
C MET A 1 -8.47 -2.48 -14.66
N SER A 2 -8.45 -2.92 -15.91
CA SER A 2 -8.96 -4.25 -16.27
C SER A 2 -7.97 -5.34 -15.92
N ASN A 3 -8.47 -6.58 -15.79
CA ASN A 3 -7.60 -7.73 -15.54
C ASN A 3 -6.60 -7.93 -16.67
N GLU A 4 -7.00 -7.65 -17.90
CA GLU A 4 -6.11 -7.76 -19.07
C GLU A 4 -4.94 -6.80 -18.96
N MET A 5 -5.19 -5.55 -18.58
CA MET A 5 -4.14 -4.56 -18.41
C MET A 5 -3.19 -4.94 -17.29
N ILE A 6 -3.73 -5.44 -16.18
CA ILE A 6 -2.91 -5.87 -15.05
C ILE A 6 -1.99 -7.02 -15.46
N SER A 7 -2.50 -7.97 -16.24
CA SER A 7 -1.70 -9.12 -16.68
C SER A 7 -0.56 -8.73 -17.62
N LEU A 8 -0.66 -7.56 -18.25
CA LEU A 8 0.40 -7.04 -19.14
C LEU A 8 1.52 -6.35 -18.37
N ILE A 9 1.27 -5.90 -17.15
CA ILE A 9 2.25 -5.11 -16.39
C ILE A 9 3.58 -5.86 -16.20
N PRO A 10 3.59 -7.14 -15.76
CA PRO A 10 4.88 -7.84 -15.62
C PRO A 10 5.66 -7.94 -16.92
N LYS A 11 4.98 -8.12 -18.04
CA LYS A 11 5.60 -8.20 -19.36
C LYS A 11 6.22 -6.87 -19.76
N ILE A 12 5.53 -5.77 -19.49
CA ILE A 12 6.02 -4.42 -19.78
C ILE A 12 7.26 -4.11 -18.94
N ILE A 13 7.21 -4.45 -17.66
CA ILE A 13 8.32 -4.22 -16.73
C ILE A 13 9.56 -4.96 -17.20
N GLU A 14 9.42 -6.22 -17.62
CA GLU A 14 10.52 -7.02 -18.10
C GLU A 14 11.06 -6.50 -19.43
N LYS A 15 10.16 -6.18 -20.37
CA LYS A 15 10.54 -5.74 -21.70
C LYS A 15 11.31 -4.41 -21.70
N TYR A 16 10.87 -3.47 -20.89
CA TYR A 16 11.44 -2.12 -20.85
C TYR A 16 12.39 -1.89 -19.67
N LYS A 17 12.70 -2.95 -18.92
CA LYS A 17 13.63 -2.90 -17.78
C LYS A 17 13.24 -1.82 -16.76
N ILE A 18 11.94 -1.75 -16.46
CA ILE A 18 11.43 -0.81 -15.49
C ILE A 18 11.85 -1.27 -14.09
N LYS A 19 12.34 -0.33 -13.26
CA LYS A 19 12.87 -0.65 -11.93
C LYS A 19 11.90 -0.33 -10.80
N THR A 20 10.91 0.51 -11.05
CA THR A 20 9.96 0.95 -10.02
C THR A 20 8.56 0.96 -10.58
N LEU A 21 7.62 0.37 -9.85
CA LEU A 21 6.19 0.44 -10.16
C LEU A 21 5.49 1.16 -9.01
N ASP A 22 4.89 2.30 -9.32
CA ASP A 22 4.13 3.09 -8.34
C ASP A 22 2.64 2.87 -8.61
N ILE A 23 1.97 2.20 -7.69
CA ILE A 23 0.55 1.88 -7.81
C ILE A 23 -0.26 2.94 -7.09
N THR A 24 -1.10 3.64 -7.82
CA THR A 24 -1.93 4.71 -7.29
C THR A 24 -3.35 4.58 -7.84
N GLY A 25 -4.28 5.31 -7.23
CA GLY A 25 -5.68 5.29 -7.62
C GLY A 25 -6.57 5.11 -6.40
N GLY A 26 -7.85 4.89 -6.61
CA GLY A 26 -8.80 4.74 -5.50
C GLY A 26 -8.77 3.35 -4.89
N ALA A 27 -7.82 3.04 -4.03
CA ALA A 27 -7.67 1.77 -3.34
C ALA A 27 -7.36 0.59 -4.29
N PRO A 28 -6.12 0.55 -4.83
CA PRO A 28 -5.73 -0.55 -5.72
C PRO A 28 -5.80 -1.92 -5.05
N GLU A 29 -5.70 -1.98 -3.73
CA GLU A 29 -5.77 -3.23 -2.96
C GLU A 29 -7.12 -3.92 -3.08
N LEU A 30 -8.18 -3.19 -3.45
CA LEU A 30 -9.51 -3.75 -3.64
C LEU A 30 -9.64 -4.51 -4.96
N HIS A 31 -8.70 -4.34 -5.87
CA HIS A 31 -8.76 -5.04 -7.16
C HIS A 31 -8.48 -6.53 -6.96
N PRO A 32 -9.30 -7.43 -7.56
CA PRO A 32 -9.13 -8.87 -7.36
C PRO A 32 -7.75 -9.40 -7.75
N GLU A 33 -7.10 -8.77 -8.72
CA GLU A 33 -5.79 -9.19 -9.21
C GLU A 33 -4.61 -8.54 -8.49
N PHE A 34 -4.87 -7.69 -7.48
CA PHE A 34 -3.80 -6.97 -6.79
C PHE A 34 -2.76 -7.93 -6.19
N LYS A 35 -3.21 -8.93 -5.44
CA LYS A 35 -2.29 -9.88 -4.81
C LYS A 35 -1.50 -10.69 -5.82
N ASN A 36 -2.14 -11.10 -6.93
CA ASN A 36 -1.46 -11.83 -7.98
C ASN A 36 -0.40 -10.97 -8.66
N LEU A 37 -0.70 -9.70 -8.92
CA LEU A 37 0.24 -8.76 -9.50
C LEU A 37 1.47 -8.59 -8.59
N ILE A 38 1.25 -8.30 -7.31
CA ILE A 38 2.34 -8.10 -6.36
C ILE A 38 3.21 -9.36 -6.25
N THR A 39 2.58 -10.52 -6.15
CA THR A 39 3.31 -11.79 -6.02
C THR A 39 4.17 -12.04 -7.27
N SER A 40 3.64 -11.80 -8.46
CA SER A 40 4.41 -12.02 -9.68
C SER A 40 5.57 -11.03 -9.82
N LEU A 41 5.40 -9.80 -9.33
CA LEU A 41 6.45 -8.79 -9.41
C LEU A 41 7.50 -8.93 -8.31
N SER A 42 7.17 -9.54 -7.18
CA SER A 42 8.11 -9.70 -6.08
C SER A 42 9.31 -10.58 -6.44
N THR A 43 9.17 -11.44 -7.45
CA THR A 43 10.27 -12.26 -7.94
C THR A 43 11.21 -11.51 -8.90
N LYS A 44 10.79 -10.34 -9.35
CA LYS A 44 11.59 -9.46 -10.21
C LYS A 44 12.21 -8.39 -9.31
N GLN A 45 13.45 -8.07 -9.51
CA GLN A 45 14.16 -7.11 -8.64
C GLN A 45 13.72 -5.68 -8.94
N ILE A 46 12.48 -5.35 -8.60
CA ILE A 46 11.91 -4.02 -8.79
C ILE A 46 11.33 -3.51 -7.47
N ASP A 47 11.27 -2.20 -7.35
CA ASP A 47 10.61 -1.55 -6.22
C ASP A 47 9.13 -1.38 -6.54
N ILE A 48 8.28 -1.87 -5.66
CA ILE A 48 6.83 -1.71 -5.78
C ILE A 48 6.40 -0.72 -4.71
N ILE A 49 5.76 0.36 -5.14
CA ILE A 49 5.24 1.39 -4.24
C ILE A 49 3.71 1.31 -4.28
N ASP A 50 3.11 1.10 -3.11
CA ASP A 50 1.65 1.11 -2.96
C ASP A 50 1.24 2.37 -2.23
N ARG A 51 0.54 3.26 -2.93
CA ARG A 51 -0.04 4.46 -2.32
C ARG A 51 -1.34 4.07 -1.66
N CYS A 52 -1.26 3.86 -0.38
CA CYS A 52 -2.28 3.17 0.40
C CYS A 52 -3.05 4.13 1.30
N ASN A 53 -4.37 3.99 1.30
CA ASN A 53 -5.17 4.52 2.38
C ASN A 53 -5.18 3.48 3.48
N LEU A 54 -4.51 3.78 4.59
CA LEU A 54 -4.23 2.79 5.64
C LEU A 54 -5.49 2.24 6.30
N THR A 55 -6.63 2.93 6.19
CA THR A 55 -7.88 2.44 6.79
C THR A 55 -8.35 1.12 6.18
N ILE A 56 -7.85 0.75 5.00
CA ILE A 56 -8.21 -0.52 4.37
C ILE A 56 -7.82 -1.72 5.23
N PHE A 57 -6.80 -1.60 6.08
CA PHE A 57 -6.37 -2.69 6.95
C PHE A 57 -7.45 -3.11 7.95
N PHE A 58 -8.44 -2.26 8.18
CA PHE A 58 -9.54 -2.53 9.11
C PHE A 58 -10.82 -2.93 8.39
N GLU A 59 -10.77 -3.07 7.07
CA GLU A 59 -11.90 -3.57 6.30
C GLU A 59 -11.96 -5.10 6.39
N GLU A 60 -13.18 -5.63 6.38
CA GLU A 60 -13.38 -7.07 6.43
C GLU A 60 -12.70 -7.75 5.23
N GLY A 61 -11.92 -8.78 5.51
CA GLY A 61 -11.20 -9.51 4.48
C GLY A 61 -9.82 -8.98 4.15
N TYR A 62 -9.40 -7.87 4.77
CA TYR A 62 -8.11 -7.25 4.49
C TYR A 62 -7.19 -7.21 5.72
N GLU A 63 -7.51 -7.97 6.74
CA GLU A 63 -6.72 -8.01 7.98
C GLU A 63 -5.31 -8.56 7.77
N ASP A 64 -5.11 -9.38 6.76
CA ASP A 64 -3.81 -9.96 6.42
C ASP A 64 -3.01 -9.12 5.42
N LEU A 65 -3.58 -8.02 4.93
CA LEU A 65 -2.92 -7.19 3.94
C LEU A 65 -1.57 -6.64 4.41
N PRO A 66 -1.43 -6.13 5.65
CA PRO A 66 -0.13 -5.64 6.10
C PRO A 66 0.98 -6.70 6.02
N GLN A 67 0.69 -7.92 6.45
CA GLN A 67 1.65 -9.02 6.38
C GLN A 67 2.00 -9.36 4.93
N PHE A 68 1.01 -9.33 4.06
CA PHE A 68 1.23 -9.58 2.63
C PHE A 68 2.17 -8.55 2.02
N LEU A 69 1.95 -7.27 2.32
CA LEU A 69 2.80 -6.20 1.82
C LEU A 69 4.24 -6.34 2.35
N ALA A 70 4.39 -6.66 3.63
CA ALA A 70 5.71 -6.85 4.24
C ALA A 70 6.44 -8.05 3.64
N LYS A 71 5.73 -9.15 3.45
CA LYS A 71 6.31 -10.37 2.87
C LYS A 71 6.87 -10.12 1.48
N ASN A 72 6.21 -9.30 0.70
CA ASN A 72 6.62 -8.98 -0.68
C ASN A 72 7.48 -7.72 -0.77
N LYS A 73 7.87 -7.15 0.37
CA LYS A 73 8.75 -5.98 0.47
C LYS A 73 8.21 -4.77 -0.29
N VAL A 74 6.89 -4.60 -0.25
CA VAL A 74 6.24 -3.47 -0.90
C VAL A 74 6.51 -2.20 -0.10
N ILE A 75 6.91 -1.14 -0.81
CA ILE A 75 7.08 0.19 -0.20
C ILE A 75 5.68 0.78 -0.02
N VAL A 76 5.34 1.13 1.22
CA VAL A 76 4.03 1.70 1.52
C VAL A 76 4.17 3.22 1.59
N THR A 77 3.44 3.93 0.75
CA THR A 77 3.31 5.38 0.81
C THR A 77 1.91 5.68 1.30
N ALA A 78 1.80 6.10 2.53
CA ALA A 78 0.52 6.30 3.19
C ALA A 78 0.09 7.76 3.11
N SER A 79 -1.16 7.99 2.75
CA SER A 79 -1.76 9.31 2.87
C SER A 79 -2.51 9.38 4.19
N LEU A 80 -2.14 10.35 5.02
CA LEU A 80 -2.88 10.62 6.25
C LEU A 80 -4.01 11.59 5.95
N PRO A 81 -5.16 11.38 6.57
CA PRO A 81 -6.26 12.33 6.39
C PRO A 81 -5.86 13.70 6.94
N CYS A 82 -6.13 14.72 6.16
CA CYS A 82 -5.94 16.10 6.57
C CYS A 82 -7.25 16.59 7.14
N TYR A 83 -7.23 17.09 8.38
CA TYR A 83 -8.42 17.70 8.97
C TYR A 83 -8.02 18.96 9.71
N GLU A 84 -8.92 19.93 9.67
CA GLU A 84 -8.76 21.20 10.34
C GLU A 84 -9.74 21.29 11.50
N LYS A 85 -9.34 22.00 12.57
CA LYS A 85 -10.18 22.13 13.76
C LYS A 85 -11.53 22.76 13.47
N ASN A 86 -11.61 23.59 12.45
CA ASN A 86 -12.84 24.30 12.08
C ASN A 86 -13.66 23.55 11.03
N ASN A 87 -13.24 22.35 10.65
CA ASN A 87 -13.96 21.55 9.67
C ASN A 87 -15.16 20.89 10.33
N VAL A 88 -16.31 20.95 9.67
CA VAL A 88 -17.53 20.30 10.17
C VAL A 88 -17.39 18.79 10.30
N ASP A 89 -16.48 18.21 9.55
CA ASP A 89 -16.19 16.77 9.58
C ASP A 89 -15.03 16.41 10.50
N PHE A 90 -14.66 17.31 11.40
CA PHE A 90 -13.51 17.11 12.28
C PHE A 90 -13.56 15.78 13.02
N GLN A 91 -14.73 15.41 13.57
CA GLN A 91 -14.86 14.15 14.30
C GLN A 91 -14.67 12.93 13.42
N ARG A 92 -15.14 12.98 12.17
CA ARG A 92 -14.90 11.91 11.21
C ARG A 92 -13.42 11.82 10.85
N GLY A 93 -12.82 13.00 10.61
CA GLY A 93 -11.39 13.07 10.29
C GLY A 93 -10.56 12.53 11.43
N PHE A 94 -10.94 12.78 12.67
CA PHE A 94 -10.24 12.27 13.83
C PHE A 94 -10.30 10.74 13.90
N GLY A 95 -11.47 10.15 13.66
CA GLY A 95 -11.60 8.68 13.65
C GLY A 95 -10.76 8.01 12.58
N VAL A 96 -10.73 8.58 11.37
CA VAL A 96 -9.90 8.10 10.29
C VAL A 96 -8.42 8.26 10.63
N PHE A 97 -8.06 9.38 11.26
CA PHE A 97 -6.68 9.63 11.68
C PHE A 97 -6.21 8.60 12.70
N GLU A 98 -7.04 8.29 13.71
CA GLU A 98 -6.70 7.25 14.70
C GLU A 98 -6.48 5.88 14.05
N LYS A 99 -7.36 5.50 13.12
CA LYS A 99 -7.20 4.25 12.39
C LYS A 99 -5.90 4.24 11.61
N SER A 100 -5.55 5.35 10.98
CA SER A 100 -4.30 5.46 10.23
C SER A 100 -3.09 5.32 11.13
N ILE A 101 -3.11 5.92 12.32
CA ILE A 101 -2.01 5.77 13.29
C ILE A 101 -1.90 4.33 13.75
N ASN A 102 -3.02 3.67 14.03
CA ASN A 102 -3.01 2.26 14.42
C ASN A 102 -2.45 1.37 13.31
N ALA A 103 -2.79 1.68 12.06
CA ALA A 103 -2.25 0.95 10.92
C ALA A 103 -0.74 1.14 10.80
N ILE A 104 -0.23 2.34 11.05
CA ILE A 104 1.21 2.61 11.06
C ILE A 104 1.89 1.75 12.13
N LYS A 105 1.29 1.63 13.31
CA LYS A 105 1.83 0.79 14.37
C LYS A 105 1.90 -0.67 13.94
N ILE A 106 0.88 -1.16 13.25
CA ILE A 106 0.88 -2.53 12.72
C ILE A 106 2.03 -2.70 11.73
N LEU A 107 2.22 -1.74 10.83
CA LEU A 107 3.33 -1.80 9.86
C LEU A 107 4.69 -1.74 10.56
N ASN A 108 4.83 -0.91 11.59
CA ASN A 108 6.08 -0.85 12.35
C ASN A 108 6.39 -2.17 13.03
N ASP A 109 5.37 -2.83 13.58
CA ASP A 109 5.53 -4.14 14.21
C ASP A 109 5.99 -5.20 13.22
N LEU A 110 5.63 -5.05 11.95
CA LEU A 110 6.07 -5.94 10.87
C LEU A 110 7.46 -5.61 10.34
N GLY A 111 8.06 -4.51 10.79
CA GLY A 111 9.40 -4.12 10.40
C GLY A 111 9.50 -2.89 9.50
N TYR A 112 8.37 -2.30 9.13
CA TYR A 112 8.41 -1.08 8.32
C TYR A 112 9.05 0.08 9.11
N GLY A 113 9.82 0.90 8.41
CA GLY A 113 10.51 2.01 9.01
C GLY A 113 11.84 1.66 9.66
N LYS A 114 12.22 0.40 9.66
CA LYS A 114 13.52 -0.06 10.17
C LYS A 114 14.48 -0.29 9.01
N LYS A 115 15.61 0.39 9.03
CA LYS A 115 16.61 0.31 7.94
C LYS A 115 17.08 -1.10 7.66
N GLU A 116 17.18 -1.91 8.71
CA GLU A 116 17.70 -3.28 8.63
C GLU A 116 16.84 -4.20 7.77
N ASN A 117 15.54 -3.93 7.71
CA ASN A 117 14.58 -4.80 7.03
C ASN A 117 14.32 -4.43 5.58
N GLY A 118 14.74 -3.26 5.14
CA GLY A 118 14.46 -2.79 3.80
C GLY A 118 12.99 -2.49 3.53
N LEU A 119 12.17 -2.44 4.59
CA LEU A 119 10.76 -2.12 4.47
C LEU A 119 10.54 -0.63 4.69
N GLN A 120 10.16 0.07 3.64
CA GLN A 120 10.03 1.52 3.62
C GLN A 120 8.58 1.95 3.80
N LEU A 121 8.38 2.88 4.73
CA LEU A 121 7.08 3.51 4.96
C LEU A 121 7.25 5.01 4.78
N ASN A 122 6.50 5.58 3.85
CA ASN A 122 6.52 7.01 3.55
C ASN A 122 5.17 7.62 3.85
N LEU A 123 5.15 8.84 4.33
CA LEU A 123 3.92 9.59 4.57
C LEU A 123 3.81 10.74 3.59
N VAL A 124 2.61 10.98 3.12
CA VAL A 124 2.32 12.05 2.17
C VAL A 124 1.30 13.02 2.74
#